data_f6b10c8a2c06f52562bbb2647936a109
#
_entry.id   f6b10c8a2c06f52562bbb2647936a109
#
_cell.length_a   1.000
_cell.length_b   1.000
_cell.length_c   1.000
_cell.angle_alpha   90.00
_cell.angle_beta   90.00
_cell.angle_gamma   90.00
#
_symmetry.space_group_name_H-M   'P 1'
#
loop_
_entity.id
_entity.type
_entity.pdbx_description
1 polymer ?
#
loop_
_entity_poly.entity_id
_entity_poly.type
_entity_poly.pdbx_seq_one_letter_code
_entity_poly.pdbx_strand_id
1 'polypeptide(L)'
;MGNSGIAVSKVVAKVAAVGLDQAAISFLHDCFKQFNVHVVGMNGDPMELFNKQKFEACLLRLYDPQAEKILSTARNSASNRRMVIYGIARNTQEALRYSSFGINAVLDEPLERQSVLKVVRATHLLVVHELRRYVRIPVVTEVAIDNGARSFHAMTMEVSAGGMSVRCQTPLTSVDAVRISFCLPGAKKITLRSFVCWARPAESYYGLRFDPTDDTRVQVRNWIDQYLEIM
;
A
#
# COMPACT_ATOMS: atom_id res chain seq x y z
N MET A 1 -28.79 -20.98 5.47
CA MET A 1 -27.72 -20.70 4.51
C MET A 1 -26.71 -19.82 5.22
N GLY A 2 -25.61 -20.43 5.66
CA GLY A 2 -24.66 -19.80 6.55
C GLY A 2 -23.80 -18.77 5.81
N ASN A 3 -23.83 -17.55 6.28
CA ASN A 3 -22.95 -16.48 5.85
C ASN A 3 -21.57 -16.73 6.50
N SER A 4 -20.70 -17.46 5.81
CA SER A 4 -19.30 -17.61 6.24
C SER A 4 -18.57 -16.28 5.97
N GLY A 5 -18.72 -15.36 6.91
CA GLY A 5 -17.92 -14.15 6.92
C GLY A 5 -16.44 -14.54 7.04
N ILE A 6 -15.69 -14.42 5.96
CA ILE A 6 -14.24 -14.51 6.00
C ILE A 6 -13.80 -13.37 6.91
N ALA A 7 -13.17 -13.72 8.04
CA ALA A 7 -12.54 -12.74 8.93
C ALA A 7 -11.37 -12.10 8.18
N VAL A 8 -11.65 -11.00 7.50
CA VAL A 8 -10.64 -10.23 6.79
C VAL A 8 -9.89 -9.40 7.84
N SER A 9 -8.60 -9.65 7.99
CA SER A 9 -7.76 -8.83 8.86
C SER A 9 -7.80 -7.38 8.35
N LYS A 10 -8.12 -6.46 9.26
CA LYS A 10 -8.18 -5.03 8.95
C LYS A 10 -6.86 -4.57 8.33
N VAL A 11 -6.92 -4.06 7.11
CA VAL A 11 -5.77 -3.49 6.44
C VAL A 11 -5.53 -2.08 7.00
N VAL A 12 -4.45 -1.89 7.72
CA VAL A 12 -4.11 -0.64 8.41
C VAL A 12 -2.77 -0.14 7.89
N ALA A 13 -2.68 1.17 7.64
CA ALA A 13 -1.42 1.79 7.24
C ALA A 13 -0.38 1.68 8.35
N LYS A 14 0.86 1.35 7.98
CA LYS A 14 1.98 1.17 8.90
C LYS A 14 3.01 2.28 8.72
N VAL A 15 3.38 2.90 9.83
CA VAL A 15 4.44 3.90 9.91
C VAL A 15 5.63 3.31 10.64
N ALA A 16 6.77 3.20 9.98
CA ALA A 16 8.01 2.75 10.59
C ALA A 16 8.59 3.84 11.50
N ALA A 17 8.77 3.56 12.78
CA ALA A 17 9.50 4.43 13.71
C ALA A 17 10.97 3.99 13.77
N VAL A 18 11.87 4.83 13.23
CA VAL A 18 13.30 4.52 13.08
C VAL A 18 14.11 5.29 14.09
N GLY A 19 14.90 4.58 14.89
CA GLY A 19 15.80 5.19 15.88
C GLY A 19 15.09 5.94 17.01
N LEU A 20 13.81 5.64 17.26
CA LEU A 20 13.03 6.24 18.33
C LEU A 20 12.99 5.33 19.56
N ASP A 21 13.00 5.95 20.73
CA ASP A 21 12.80 5.23 21.99
C ASP A 21 11.31 4.82 22.17
N GLN A 22 11.07 3.88 23.08
CA GLN A 22 9.74 3.31 23.29
C GLN A 22 8.71 4.34 23.75
N ALA A 23 9.12 5.37 24.48
CA ALA A 23 8.21 6.43 24.94
C ALA A 23 7.73 7.29 23.76
N ALA A 24 8.65 7.68 22.87
CA ALA A 24 8.32 8.40 21.65
C ALA A 24 7.45 7.57 20.70
N ILE A 25 7.75 6.27 20.55
CA ILE A 25 6.94 5.35 19.73
C ILE A 25 5.53 5.27 20.27
N SER A 26 5.36 5.08 21.57
CA SER A 26 4.03 4.99 22.23
C SER A 26 3.23 6.28 22.07
N PHE A 27 3.87 7.41 22.30
CA PHE A 27 3.26 8.74 22.15
C PHE A 27 2.80 8.99 20.70
N LEU A 28 3.66 8.70 19.71
CA LEU A 28 3.33 8.85 18.31
C LEU A 28 2.25 7.86 17.88
N HIS A 29 2.31 6.61 18.35
CA HIS A 29 1.27 5.62 18.09
C HIS A 29 -0.12 6.12 18.53
N ASP A 30 -0.23 6.72 19.72
CA ASP A 30 -1.50 7.27 20.23
C ASP A 30 -2.01 8.45 19.39
N CYS A 31 -1.11 9.24 18.80
CA CYS A 31 -1.48 10.31 17.89
C CYS A 31 -1.97 9.77 16.53
N PHE A 32 -1.22 8.85 15.93
CA PHE A 32 -1.52 8.30 14.60
C PHE A 32 -2.73 7.35 14.59
N LYS A 33 -2.95 6.62 15.69
CA LYS A 33 -4.09 5.70 15.85
C LYS A 33 -5.45 6.39 15.67
N GLN A 34 -5.57 7.69 15.99
CA GLN A 34 -6.78 8.46 15.77
C GLN A 34 -7.16 8.57 14.28
N PHE A 35 -6.20 8.32 13.39
CA PHE A 35 -6.37 8.34 11.93
C PHE A 35 -6.30 6.93 11.33
N ASN A 36 -6.51 5.90 12.15
CA ASN A 36 -6.42 4.50 11.73
C ASN A 36 -5.05 4.13 11.10
N VAL A 37 -3.98 4.67 11.65
CA VAL A 37 -2.58 4.45 11.22
C VAL A 37 -1.78 3.91 12.40
N HIS A 38 -1.03 2.82 12.18
CA HIS A 38 -0.24 2.18 13.22
C HIS A 38 1.24 2.56 13.11
N VAL A 39 1.80 3.09 14.18
CA VAL A 39 3.25 3.30 14.32
C VAL A 39 3.87 2.02 14.86
N VAL A 40 4.89 1.54 14.18
CA VAL A 40 5.61 0.29 14.49
C VAL A 40 7.09 0.61 14.71
N GLY A 41 7.61 0.28 15.89
CA GLY A 41 9.04 0.36 16.16
C GLY A 41 9.81 -0.63 15.29
N MET A 42 10.89 -0.19 14.68
CA MET A 42 11.73 -1.07 13.86
C MET A 42 12.75 -1.80 14.74
N ASN A 43 12.63 -3.13 14.79
CA ASN A 43 13.59 -4.01 15.46
C ASN A 43 14.57 -4.56 14.40
N GLY A 44 15.81 -4.06 14.36
CA GLY A 44 16.85 -4.46 13.42
C GLY A 44 17.35 -3.31 12.54
N ASP A 45 18.12 -3.65 11.50
CA ASP A 45 18.66 -2.65 10.58
C ASP A 45 17.53 -2.06 9.70
N PRO A 46 17.27 -0.74 9.81
CA PRO A 46 16.23 -0.08 9.01
C PRO A 46 16.43 -0.24 7.50
N MET A 47 17.67 -0.28 7.05
CA MET A 47 18.00 -0.40 5.63
C MET A 47 17.62 -1.77 5.08
N GLU A 48 17.82 -2.82 5.83
CA GLU A 48 17.41 -4.17 5.47
C GLU A 48 15.87 -4.30 5.50
N LEU A 49 15.24 -3.75 6.53
CA LEU A 49 13.78 -3.81 6.71
C LEU A 49 13.04 -3.04 5.62
N PHE A 50 13.53 -1.88 5.18
CA PHE A 50 12.93 -1.15 4.05
C PHE A 50 13.01 -1.89 2.71
N ASN A 51 13.94 -2.81 2.55
CA ASN A 51 14.01 -3.66 1.36
C ASN A 51 13.10 -4.90 1.45
N LYS A 52 12.79 -5.35 2.66
CA LYS A 52 12.00 -6.57 2.91
C LYS A 52 10.52 -6.31 3.18
N GLN A 53 10.19 -5.15 3.76
CA GLN A 53 8.84 -4.83 4.21
C GLN A 53 8.34 -3.54 3.60
N LYS A 54 7.02 -3.47 3.39
CA LYS A 54 6.33 -2.26 2.95
C LYS A 54 5.85 -1.45 4.15
N PHE A 55 6.10 -0.13 4.10
CA PHE A 55 5.56 0.88 5.00
C PHE A 55 4.94 2.03 4.18
N GLU A 56 3.85 2.59 4.66
CA GLU A 56 3.20 3.73 4.03
C GLU A 56 3.87 5.05 4.42
N ALA A 57 4.49 5.07 5.61
CA ALA A 57 5.28 6.20 6.07
C ALA A 57 6.46 5.76 6.97
N CYS A 58 7.37 6.68 7.25
CA CYS A 58 8.34 6.53 8.32
C CYS A 58 8.49 7.81 9.13
N LEU A 59 8.88 7.63 10.39
CA LEU A 59 9.26 8.64 11.36
C LEU A 59 10.74 8.47 11.67
N LEU A 60 11.52 9.55 11.56
CA LEU A 60 12.96 9.53 11.68
C LEU A 60 13.46 10.82 12.31
N ARG A 61 14.37 10.73 13.32
CA ARG A 61 15.10 11.91 13.81
C ARG A 61 16.11 12.38 12.79
N LEU A 62 15.99 13.64 12.31
CA LEU A 62 16.87 14.18 11.28
C LEU A 62 18.28 14.48 11.77
N TYR A 63 18.50 14.55 13.07
CA TYR A 63 19.81 14.68 13.68
C TYR A 63 20.50 13.33 14.00
N ASP A 64 19.86 12.21 13.65
CA ASP A 64 20.48 10.88 13.74
C ASP A 64 21.68 10.81 12.78
N PRO A 65 22.86 10.33 13.21
CA PRO A 65 24.04 10.22 12.35
C PRO A 65 23.80 9.37 11.08
N GLN A 66 22.84 8.46 11.10
CA GLN A 66 22.50 7.60 9.96
C GLN A 66 21.33 8.12 9.13
N ALA A 67 20.76 9.28 9.47
CA ALA A 67 19.55 9.82 8.83
C ALA A 67 19.66 9.84 7.30
N GLU A 68 20.78 10.35 6.77
CA GLU A 68 21.01 10.43 5.32
C GLU A 68 20.99 9.05 4.64
N LYS A 69 21.66 8.08 5.23
CA LYS A 69 21.72 6.71 4.71
C LYS A 69 20.35 6.03 4.75
N ILE A 70 19.61 6.23 5.82
CA ILE A 70 18.24 5.71 5.99
C ILE A 70 17.30 6.32 4.95
N LEU A 71 17.33 7.65 4.77
CA LEU A 71 16.52 8.36 3.79
C LEU A 71 16.85 7.94 2.35
N SER A 72 18.15 7.83 2.02
CA SER A 72 18.60 7.34 0.72
C SER A 72 18.11 5.92 0.46
N THR A 73 18.24 5.02 1.43
CA THR A 73 17.75 3.64 1.29
C THR A 73 16.25 3.59 1.11
N ALA A 74 15.50 4.38 1.86
CA ALA A 74 14.06 4.48 1.72
C ALA A 74 13.65 4.92 0.30
N ARG A 75 14.29 5.94 -0.23
CA ARG A 75 13.99 6.47 -1.59
C ARG A 75 14.43 5.55 -2.73
N ASN A 76 15.45 4.72 -2.50
CA ASN A 76 15.91 3.73 -3.48
C ASN A 76 15.18 2.37 -3.36
N SER A 77 14.42 2.13 -2.29
CA SER A 77 13.65 0.90 -2.11
C SER A 77 12.53 0.79 -3.15
N ALA A 78 12.40 -0.35 -3.79
CA ALA A 78 11.36 -0.61 -4.79
C ALA A 78 9.94 -0.43 -4.23
N SER A 79 9.70 -0.83 -2.98
CA SER A 79 8.39 -0.77 -2.32
C SER A 79 8.17 0.51 -1.52
N ASN A 80 9.22 1.15 -0.99
CA ASN A 80 9.11 2.26 -0.04
C ASN A 80 9.49 3.64 -0.61
N ARG A 81 10.00 3.74 -1.87
CA ARG A 81 10.48 5.00 -2.46
C ARG A 81 9.49 6.17 -2.42
N ARG A 82 8.19 5.89 -2.28
CA ARG A 82 7.12 6.89 -2.22
C ARG A 82 6.47 7.02 -0.85
N MET A 83 6.97 6.28 0.16
CA MET A 83 6.41 6.40 1.49
C MET A 83 6.51 7.83 2.01
N VAL A 84 5.56 8.23 2.84
CA VAL A 84 5.53 9.54 3.48
C VAL A 84 6.64 9.59 4.53
N ILE A 85 7.47 10.63 4.50
CA ILE A 85 8.56 10.82 5.47
C ILE A 85 8.18 11.95 6.43
N TYR A 86 8.12 11.62 7.71
CA TYR A 86 8.03 12.55 8.83
C TYR A 86 9.43 12.70 9.45
N GLY A 87 10.04 13.85 9.24
CA GLY A 87 11.30 14.20 9.90
C GLY A 87 11.02 14.78 11.28
N ILE A 88 11.70 14.27 12.32
CA ILE A 88 11.69 14.88 13.66
C ILE A 88 12.93 15.74 13.76
N ALA A 89 12.78 17.05 13.99
CA ALA A 89 13.86 18.02 13.99
C ALA A 89 13.80 18.92 15.23
N ARG A 90 14.96 19.35 15.70
CA ARG A 90 15.10 20.32 16.81
C ARG A 90 15.09 21.77 16.30
N ASN A 91 15.35 21.95 15.00
CA ASN A 91 15.39 23.24 14.37
C ASN A 91 15.19 23.13 12.84
N THR A 92 14.92 24.25 12.21
CA THR A 92 14.65 24.35 10.77
C THR A 92 15.86 23.92 9.91
N GLN A 93 17.10 24.14 10.38
CA GLN A 93 18.29 23.79 9.59
C GLN A 93 18.43 22.29 9.42
N GLU A 94 18.10 21.50 10.45
CA GLU A 94 18.07 20.03 10.35
C GLU A 94 17.06 19.57 9.30
N ALA A 95 15.89 20.19 9.22
CA ALA A 95 14.89 19.85 8.22
C ALA A 95 15.34 20.23 6.79
N LEU A 96 15.93 21.41 6.61
CA LEU A 96 16.39 21.90 5.31
C LEU A 96 17.53 21.03 4.74
N ARG A 97 18.42 20.52 5.60
CA ARG A 97 19.55 19.67 5.19
C ARG A 97 19.10 18.47 4.35
N TYR A 98 17.93 17.90 4.64
CA TYR A 98 17.42 16.70 3.99
C TYR A 98 16.25 16.97 3.04
N SER A 99 16.03 18.22 2.64
CA SER A 99 14.93 18.60 1.73
C SER A 99 14.96 17.85 0.40
N SER A 100 16.16 17.56 -0.14
CA SER A 100 16.35 16.79 -1.38
C SER A 100 15.80 15.35 -1.31
N PHE A 101 15.65 14.79 -0.12
CA PHE A 101 15.03 13.45 0.07
C PHE A 101 13.50 13.50 0.07
N GLY A 102 12.88 14.66 -0.14
CA GLY A 102 11.43 14.79 -0.22
C GLY A 102 10.74 14.45 1.11
N ILE A 103 11.19 15.08 2.21
CA ILE A 103 10.50 15.04 3.50
C ILE A 103 9.12 15.67 3.33
N ASN A 104 8.07 14.94 3.72
CA ASN A 104 6.69 15.36 3.51
C ASN A 104 6.18 16.26 4.64
N ALA A 105 6.69 16.05 5.86
CA ALA A 105 6.35 16.87 7.02
C ALA A 105 7.46 16.83 8.06
N VAL A 106 7.51 17.88 8.88
CA VAL A 106 8.45 17.99 10.00
C VAL A 106 7.65 18.06 11.30
N LEU A 107 8.10 17.31 12.28
CA LEU A 107 7.64 17.35 13.66
C LEU A 107 8.73 17.99 14.51
N ASP A 108 8.39 19.06 15.23
CA ASP A 108 9.34 19.73 16.10
C ASP A 108 9.57 18.93 17.39
N GLU A 109 10.81 18.90 17.87
CA GLU A 109 11.16 18.32 19.16
C GLU A 109 11.41 19.44 20.19
N PRO A 110 10.78 19.38 21.40
CA PRO A 110 10.04 18.25 21.95
C PRO A 110 8.70 18.00 21.29
N LEU A 111 8.31 16.71 21.17
CA LEU A 111 7.04 16.34 20.53
C LEU A 111 5.85 16.78 21.38
N GLU A 112 5.03 17.65 20.83
CA GLU A 112 3.79 18.12 21.45
C GLU A 112 2.57 17.53 20.76
N ARG A 113 1.61 17.04 21.57
CA ARG A 113 0.44 16.31 21.04
C ARG A 113 -0.38 17.12 20.03
N GLN A 114 -0.63 18.39 20.31
CA GLN A 114 -1.43 19.23 19.40
C GLN A 114 -0.73 19.46 18.08
N SER A 115 0.57 19.75 18.12
CA SER A 115 1.41 19.94 16.92
C SER A 115 1.49 18.67 16.07
N VAL A 116 1.73 17.52 16.70
CA VAL A 116 1.76 16.22 16.01
C VAL A 116 0.41 15.92 15.37
N LEU A 117 -0.70 16.07 16.09
CA LEU A 117 -2.05 15.83 15.55
C LEU A 117 -2.38 16.72 14.36
N LYS A 118 -1.96 18.01 14.41
CA LYS A 118 -2.14 18.96 13.30
C LYS A 118 -1.40 18.48 12.05
N VAL A 119 -0.14 18.06 12.19
CA VAL A 119 0.68 17.56 11.09
C VAL A 119 0.11 16.25 10.53
N VAL A 120 -0.23 15.29 11.39
CA VAL A 120 -0.81 14.00 10.96
C VAL A 120 -2.12 14.23 10.20
N ARG A 121 -3.00 15.09 10.70
CA ARG A 121 -4.25 15.44 10.02
C ARG A 121 -4.00 16.03 8.62
N ALA A 122 -3.03 16.92 8.50
CA ALA A 122 -2.69 17.55 7.22
C ALA A 122 -2.10 16.57 6.19
N THR A 123 -1.43 15.50 6.65
CA THR A 123 -0.72 14.54 5.80
C THR A 123 -1.39 13.18 5.71
N HIS A 124 -2.43 12.92 6.48
CA HIS A 124 -3.14 11.64 6.53
C HIS A 124 -3.53 11.11 5.15
N LEU A 125 -4.06 11.96 4.27
CA LEU A 125 -4.44 11.56 2.92
C LEU A 125 -3.27 11.05 2.08
N LEU A 126 -2.05 11.53 2.32
CA LEU A 126 -0.83 11.02 1.65
C LEU A 126 -0.54 9.59 2.08
N VAL A 127 -0.66 9.30 3.38
CA VAL A 127 -0.45 7.96 3.94
C VAL A 127 -1.50 6.98 3.42
N VAL A 128 -2.77 7.38 3.42
CA VAL A 128 -3.88 6.58 2.87
C VAL A 128 -3.70 6.34 1.37
N HIS A 129 -3.27 7.35 0.62
CA HIS A 129 -2.99 7.21 -0.81
C HIS A 129 -1.88 6.18 -1.07
N GLU A 130 -0.81 6.19 -0.25
CA GLU A 130 0.27 5.22 -0.38
C GLU A 130 -0.18 3.81 0.00
N LEU A 131 -1.04 3.65 1.01
CA LEU A 131 -1.68 2.38 1.34
C LEU A 131 -2.48 1.83 0.14
N ARG A 132 -3.37 2.64 -0.43
CA ARG A 132 -4.23 2.27 -1.57
C ARG A 132 -3.45 1.77 -2.79
N ARG A 133 -2.24 2.26 -2.99
CA ARG A 133 -1.39 1.86 -4.13
C ARG A 133 -0.90 0.43 -4.04
N TYR A 134 -0.73 -0.10 -2.83
CA TYR A 134 -0.12 -1.41 -2.58
C TYR A 134 -1.08 -2.43 -1.98
N VAL A 135 -2.24 -1.98 -1.50
CA VAL A 135 -3.21 -2.89 -0.92
C VAL A 135 -3.66 -3.94 -1.94
N ARG A 136 -3.67 -5.18 -1.49
CA ARG A 136 -4.22 -6.33 -2.21
C ARG A 136 -5.26 -6.97 -1.31
N ILE A 137 -6.49 -6.97 -1.75
CA ILE A 137 -7.62 -7.49 -0.98
C ILE A 137 -7.84 -8.93 -1.43
N PRO A 138 -7.76 -9.91 -0.50
CA PRO A 138 -8.11 -11.29 -0.84
C PRO A 138 -9.61 -11.36 -1.17
N VAL A 139 -9.91 -11.68 -2.40
CA VAL A 139 -11.27 -11.86 -2.90
C VAL A 139 -11.29 -13.07 -3.80
N VAL A 140 -12.13 -14.04 -3.46
CA VAL A 140 -12.35 -15.21 -4.29
C VAL A 140 -13.68 -15.07 -5.01
N THR A 141 -13.62 -14.77 -6.30
CA THR A 141 -14.80 -14.69 -7.18
C THR A 141 -14.45 -15.21 -8.56
N GLU A 142 -15.47 -15.64 -9.29
CA GLU A 142 -15.29 -16.09 -10.66
C GLU A 142 -14.95 -14.94 -11.61
N VAL A 143 -14.02 -15.19 -12.54
CA VAL A 143 -13.62 -14.28 -13.59
C VAL A 143 -13.77 -14.97 -14.94
N ALA A 144 -14.60 -14.43 -15.81
CA ALA A 144 -14.60 -14.81 -17.21
C ALA A 144 -13.45 -14.08 -17.92
N ILE A 145 -12.62 -14.83 -18.64
CA ILE A 145 -11.47 -14.34 -19.37
C ILE A 145 -11.70 -14.63 -20.86
N ASP A 146 -11.61 -13.61 -21.69
CA ASP A 146 -11.72 -13.69 -23.14
C ASP A 146 -10.41 -13.19 -23.76
N ASN A 147 -9.74 -14.04 -24.51
CA ASN A 147 -8.49 -13.72 -25.23
C ASN A 147 -8.72 -13.46 -26.75
N GLY A 148 -9.97 -13.28 -27.16
CA GLY A 148 -10.35 -13.05 -28.55
C GLY A 148 -10.57 -14.32 -29.38
N ALA A 149 -9.94 -15.43 -29.01
CA ALA A 149 -10.12 -16.73 -29.68
C ALA A 149 -11.11 -17.64 -28.93
N ARG A 150 -11.14 -17.53 -27.60
CA ARG A 150 -12.00 -18.33 -26.72
C ARG A 150 -12.22 -17.64 -25.37
N SER A 151 -13.33 -17.97 -24.72
CA SER A 151 -13.62 -17.58 -23.34
C SER A 151 -13.48 -18.77 -22.41
N PHE A 152 -12.98 -18.54 -21.22
CA PHE A 152 -12.83 -19.52 -20.15
C PHE A 152 -12.93 -18.85 -18.79
N HIS A 153 -12.99 -19.66 -17.72
CA HIS A 153 -13.20 -19.17 -16.37
C HIS A 153 -11.96 -19.36 -15.50
N ALA A 154 -11.76 -18.44 -14.59
CA ALA A 154 -10.72 -18.46 -13.56
C ALA A 154 -11.31 -18.00 -12.22
N MET A 155 -10.57 -18.19 -11.14
CA MET A 155 -10.91 -17.65 -9.82
C MET A 155 -9.93 -16.57 -9.42
N THR A 156 -10.42 -15.41 -8.96
CA THR A 156 -9.53 -14.42 -8.34
C THR A 156 -8.98 -14.97 -7.03
N MET A 157 -7.79 -14.49 -6.67
CA MET A 157 -7.18 -14.72 -5.36
C MET A 157 -7.02 -13.41 -4.61
N GLU A 158 -6.59 -12.37 -5.29
CA GLU A 158 -6.40 -11.02 -4.76
C GLU A 158 -6.73 -9.97 -5.81
N VAL A 159 -7.27 -8.84 -5.37
CA VAL A 159 -7.57 -7.68 -6.21
C VAL A 159 -6.89 -6.43 -5.66
N SER A 160 -6.30 -5.64 -6.54
CA SER A 160 -5.72 -4.33 -6.25
C SER A 160 -6.21 -3.28 -7.24
N ALA A 161 -5.93 -2.00 -6.99
CA ALA A 161 -6.29 -0.92 -7.91
C ALA A 161 -5.66 -1.03 -9.32
N GLY A 162 -4.56 -1.78 -9.44
CA GLY A 162 -3.82 -1.94 -10.70
C GLY A 162 -3.96 -3.29 -11.38
N GLY A 163 -4.60 -4.27 -10.72
CA GLY A 163 -4.67 -5.62 -11.25
C GLY A 163 -5.21 -6.64 -10.27
N MET A 164 -5.21 -7.88 -10.68
CA MET A 164 -5.61 -9.02 -9.86
C MET A 164 -4.71 -10.22 -10.09
N SER A 165 -4.68 -11.13 -9.14
CA SER A 165 -4.15 -12.46 -9.35
C SER A 165 -5.28 -13.46 -9.52
N VAL A 166 -5.10 -14.41 -10.42
CA VAL A 166 -6.10 -15.43 -10.74
C VAL A 166 -5.49 -16.82 -10.75
N ARG A 167 -6.28 -17.80 -10.36
CA ARG A 167 -5.99 -19.21 -10.59
C ARG A 167 -6.80 -19.69 -11.78
N CYS A 168 -6.12 -20.19 -12.81
CA CYS A 168 -6.72 -20.61 -14.06
C CYS A 168 -6.06 -21.90 -14.57
N GLN A 169 -6.87 -22.89 -14.95
CA GLN A 169 -6.41 -24.16 -15.51
C GLN A 169 -5.93 -24.00 -16.96
N THR A 170 -6.52 -23.04 -17.68
CA THR A 170 -6.11 -22.72 -19.05
C THR A 170 -4.85 -21.86 -19.00
N PRO A 171 -3.75 -22.28 -19.65
CA PRO A 171 -2.54 -21.47 -19.68
C PRO A 171 -2.77 -20.10 -20.32
N LEU A 172 -2.28 -19.05 -19.62
CA LEU A 172 -2.24 -17.69 -20.12
C LEU A 172 -0.80 -17.34 -20.52
N THR A 173 -0.64 -16.73 -21.68
CA THR A 173 0.67 -16.28 -22.16
C THR A 173 0.87 -14.80 -21.86
N SER A 174 2.11 -14.39 -21.60
CA SER A 174 2.47 -13.04 -21.17
C SER A 174 2.35 -11.95 -22.26
N VAL A 175 1.90 -12.31 -23.46
CA VAL A 175 1.81 -11.39 -24.61
C VAL A 175 0.37 -10.97 -24.88
N ASP A 176 -0.62 -11.64 -24.27
CA ASP A 176 -2.01 -11.48 -24.62
C ASP A 176 -2.67 -10.35 -23.83
N ALA A 177 -3.28 -9.42 -24.55
CA ALA A 177 -4.36 -8.58 -23.99
C ALA A 177 -5.61 -9.44 -23.86
N VAL A 178 -6.16 -9.50 -22.65
CA VAL A 178 -7.38 -10.25 -22.35
C VAL A 178 -8.47 -9.29 -21.90
N ARG A 179 -9.71 -9.59 -22.22
CA ARG A 179 -10.87 -8.95 -21.62
C ARG A 179 -11.34 -9.80 -20.45
N ILE A 180 -11.48 -9.18 -19.30
CA ILE A 180 -11.94 -9.89 -18.09
C ILE A 180 -13.26 -9.32 -17.62
N SER A 181 -14.13 -10.20 -17.11
CA SER A 181 -15.42 -9.84 -16.53
C SER A 181 -15.60 -10.55 -15.20
N PHE A 182 -15.91 -9.80 -14.15
CA PHE A 182 -16.06 -10.31 -12.79
C PHE A 182 -17.01 -9.44 -11.97
N CYS A 183 -17.44 -9.97 -10.80
CA CYS A 183 -18.22 -9.22 -9.83
C CYS A 183 -17.45 -9.18 -8.50
N LEU A 184 -17.23 -8.00 -7.96
CA LEU A 184 -16.73 -7.84 -6.58
C LEU A 184 -17.92 -7.88 -5.60
N PRO A 185 -17.71 -8.29 -4.35
CA PRO A 185 -18.79 -8.33 -3.35
C PRO A 185 -19.50 -6.97 -3.23
N GLY A 186 -20.83 -6.98 -3.42
CA GLY A 186 -21.65 -5.77 -3.38
C GLY A 186 -21.55 -4.83 -4.58
N ALA A 187 -20.75 -5.18 -5.59
CA ALA A 187 -20.58 -4.36 -6.79
C ALA A 187 -21.30 -4.96 -8.02
N LYS A 188 -21.56 -4.10 -9.01
CA LYS A 188 -22.04 -4.53 -10.33
C LYS A 188 -20.91 -5.27 -11.08
N LYS A 189 -21.29 -6.03 -12.12
CA LYS A 189 -20.36 -6.67 -13.04
C LYS A 189 -19.41 -5.64 -13.66
N ILE A 190 -18.10 -5.87 -13.51
CA ILE A 190 -17.02 -5.07 -14.06
C ILE A 190 -16.45 -5.82 -15.27
N THR A 191 -16.30 -5.15 -16.39
CA THR A 191 -15.63 -5.68 -17.57
C THR A 191 -14.57 -4.71 -18.01
N LEU A 192 -13.31 -5.17 -18.09
CA LEU A 192 -12.19 -4.32 -18.46
C LEU A 192 -11.09 -5.09 -19.22
N ARG A 193 -10.22 -4.35 -19.88
CA ARG A 193 -9.04 -4.87 -20.55
C ARG A 193 -7.90 -5.06 -19.58
N SER A 194 -7.16 -6.16 -19.73
CA SER A 194 -6.02 -6.52 -18.89
C SER A 194 -4.90 -7.16 -19.69
N PHE A 195 -3.71 -7.18 -19.12
CA PHE A 195 -2.53 -7.82 -19.66
C PHE A 195 -1.96 -8.83 -18.66
N VAL A 196 -1.54 -9.98 -19.12
CA VAL A 196 -0.81 -10.95 -18.28
C VAL A 196 0.57 -10.36 -17.98
N CYS A 197 0.88 -10.06 -16.72
CA CYS A 197 2.15 -9.45 -16.34
C CYS A 197 3.14 -10.42 -15.71
N TRP A 198 2.68 -11.55 -15.20
CA TRP A 198 3.48 -12.67 -14.73
C TRP A 198 2.67 -13.97 -14.75
N ALA A 199 3.37 -15.09 -14.84
CA ALA A 199 2.77 -16.41 -14.84
C ALA A 199 3.60 -17.37 -13.98
N ARG A 200 2.91 -18.25 -13.25
CA ARG A 200 3.45 -19.45 -12.59
C ARG A 200 2.65 -20.66 -13.06
N PRO A 201 2.93 -21.16 -14.25
CA PRO A 201 2.12 -22.21 -14.89
C PRO A 201 2.01 -23.49 -14.06
N ALA A 202 3.10 -23.88 -13.36
CA ALA A 202 3.10 -25.06 -12.48
C ALA A 202 2.09 -24.96 -11.35
N GLU A 203 1.75 -23.74 -10.89
CA GLU A 203 0.75 -23.47 -9.84
C GLU A 203 -0.61 -23.06 -10.43
N SER A 204 -0.74 -23.01 -11.76
CA SER A 204 -1.90 -22.44 -12.46
C SER A 204 -2.25 -21.02 -12.01
N TYR A 205 -1.22 -20.21 -11.71
CA TYR A 205 -1.36 -18.91 -11.06
C TYR A 205 -0.81 -17.79 -11.94
N TYR A 206 -1.60 -16.74 -12.15
CA TYR A 206 -1.30 -15.67 -13.08
C TYR A 206 -1.62 -14.31 -12.49
N GLY A 207 -0.80 -13.31 -12.83
CA GLY A 207 -1.07 -11.91 -12.51
C GLY A 207 -1.57 -11.15 -13.73
N LEU A 208 -2.72 -10.49 -13.56
CA LEU A 208 -3.34 -9.64 -14.56
C LEU A 208 -3.20 -8.19 -14.14
N ARG A 209 -2.61 -7.36 -14.99
CA ARG A 209 -2.56 -5.92 -14.82
C ARG A 209 -3.68 -5.29 -15.64
N PHE A 210 -4.49 -4.46 -15.02
CA PHE A 210 -5.52 -3.70 -15.71
C PHE A 210 -4.91 -2.70 -16.70
N ASP A 211 -5.51 -2.55 -17.87
CA ASP A 211 -5.11 -1.53 -18.84
C ASP A 211 -5.25 -0.13 -18.21
N PRO A 212 -4.15 0.63 -18.09
CA PRO A 212 -4.22 1.96 -17.51
C PRO A 212 -5.08 2.95 -18.30
N THR A 213 -5.39 2.66 -19.56
CA THR A 213 -6.24 3.47 -20.44
C THR A 213 -7.72 3.07 -20.38
N ASP A 214 -8.07 1.95 -19.71
CA ASP A 214 -9.46 1.54 -19.54
C ASP A 214 -10.06 2.22 -18.30
N ASP A 215 -10.97 3.16 -18.52
CA ASP A 215 -11.61 3.94 -17.44
C ASP A 215 -12.47 3.10 -16.51
N THR A 216 -12.88 1.89 -16.92
CA THR A 216 -13.67 0.98 -16.09
C THR A 216 -12.91 0.55 -14.82
N ARG A 217 -11.58 0.58 -14.84
CA ARG A 217 -10.73 0.32 -13.65
C ARG A 217 -11.04 1.24 -12.46
N VAL A 218 -11.64 2.41 -12.71
CA VAL A 218 -12.09 3.34 -11.65
C VAL A 218 -13.12 2.66 -10.73
N GLN A 219 -13.95 1.77 -11.26
CA GLN A 219 -14.92 1.02 -10.45
C GLN A 219 -14.24 0.10 -9.44
N VAL A 220 -13.13 -0.55 -9.82
CA VAL A 220 -12.32 -1.38 -8.91
C VAL A 220 -11.69 -0.50 -7.83
N ARG A 221 -11.15 0.66 -8.19
CA ARG A 221 -10.57 1.61 -7.24
C ARG A 221 -11.62 2.07 -6.22
N ASN A 222 -12.78 2.50 -6.69
CA ASN A 222 -13.86 2.96 -5.82
C ASN A 222 -14.33 1.84 -4.86
N TRP A 223 -14.40 0.61 -5.33
CA TRP A 223 -14.73 -0.53 -4.48
C TRP A 223 -13.64 -0.75 -3.40
N ILE A 224 -12.35 -0.66 -3.74
CA ILE A 224 -11.25 -0.77 -2.77
C ILE A 224 -11.33 0.36 -1.75
N ASP A 225 -11.63 1.59 -2.19
CA ASP A 225 -11.77 2.74 -1.30
C ASP A 225 -12.90 2.52 -0.30
N GLN A 226 -14.07 2.09 -0.75
CA GLN A 226 -15.20 1.72 0.11
C GLN A 226 -14.84 0.57 1.07
N TYR A 227 -14.14 -0.45 0.58
CA TYR A 227 -13.70 -1.56 1.41
C TYR A 227 -12.76 -1.10 2.54
N LEU A 228 -11.85 -0.16 2.28
CA LEU A 228 -10.94 0.40 3.28
C LEU A 228 -11.61 1.37 4.25
N GLU A 229 -12.71 2.03 3.86
CA GLU A 229 -13.49 2.94 4.72
C GLU A 229 -14.41 2.19 5.69
N ILE A 230 -14.97 1.05 5.26
CA ILE A 230 -15.85 0.22 6.08
C ILE A 230 -15.07 -0.55 7.16
N MET A 231 -13.77 -0.75 6.99
CA MET A 231 -12.88 -1.47 7.90
C MET A 231 -12.20 -0.56 8.90
#